data_80603480138f13acbc2538f30b03358b
#
_entry.id   80603480138f13acbc2538f30b03358b
#
_cell.length_a   1.000
_cell.length_b   1.000
_cell.length_c   1.000
_cell.angle_alpha   90.00
_cell.angle_beta   90.00
_cell.angle_gamma   90.00
#
_symmetry.space_group_name_H-M   'P 1'
#
loop_
_entity.id
_entity.type
_entity.pdbx_description
1 polymer ?
#
loop_
_entity_poly.entity_id
_entity_poly.type
_entity_poly.pdbx_seq_one_letter_code
_entity_poly.pdbx_strand_id
1 'polypeptide(L)'
;MHYGICNLSIVPVRIEPCDKSEMVSQLLFGEHFKVLETRKRWSKIRIAFDNYEGWIDNKQYEEIDESNYSEIENLAPTLAAELIDIATDGEQHL
;
A
#
# COMPACT_ATOMS: atom_id res chain seq x y z
N MET A 1 -14.62 1.61 -3.60
CA MET A 1 -13.19 1.57 -3.91
C MET A 1 -12.40 1.13 -2.70
N HIS A 2 -11.37 0.34 -2.92
CA HIS A 2 -10.55 -0.15 -1.82
C HIS A 2 -9.28 0.67 -1.71
N TYR A 3 -8.72 0.70 -0.51
CA TYR A 3 -7.51 1.45 -0.24
C TYR A 3 -6.54 0.57 0.52
N GLY A 4 -5.25 0.85 0.40
CA GLY A 4 -4.24 0.07 1.09
C GLY A 4 -3.06 0.92 1.53
N ILE A 5 -2.23 0.32 2.37
CA ILE A 5 -1.06 0.99 2.88
C ILE A 5 0.09 -0.03 2.98
N CYS A 6 1.30 0.43 2.70
CA CYS A 6 2.48 -0.42 2.80
C CYS A 6 2.95 -0.46 4.24
N ASN A 7 2.91 -1.63 4.85
CA ASN A 7 3.39 -1.80 6.22
C ASN A 7 4.69 -2.61 6.26
N LEU A 8 5.35 -2.74 5.12
CA LEU A 8 6.65 -3.39 5.03
C LEU A 8 7.70 -2.36 4.62
N SER A 9 8.97 -2.68 4.81
CA SER A 9 10.03 -1.75 4.51
C SER A 9 10.04 -1.33 3.05
N ILE A 10 9.82 -2.28 2.16
CA ILE A 10 9.84 -2.01 0.74
C ILE A 10 9.03 -3.08 0.02
N VAL A 11 8.24 -2.69 -0.95
CA VAL A 11 7.41 -3.62 -1.71
C VAL A 11 7.56 -3.30 -3.19
N PRO A 12 7.95 -4.25 -4.03
CA PRO A 12 8.10 -3.98 -5.46
C PRO A 12 6.75 -3.82 -6.14
N VAL A 13 6.67 -2.84 -7.04
CA VAL A 13 5.49 -2.61 -7.86
C VAL A 13 5.84 -3.06 -9.28
N ARG A 14 5.07 -3.99 -9.82
CA ARG A 14 5.38 -4.63 -11.10
C ARG A 14 4.48 -4.12 -12.21
N ILE A 15 4.97 -4.21 -13.43
CA ILE A 15 4.19 -3.76 -14.58
C ILE A 15 3.06 -4.73 -14.90
N GLU A 16 3.23 -6.02 -14.56
CA GLU A 16 2.20 -7.03 -14.76
C GLU A 16 2.02 -7.86 -13.50
N PRO A 17 0.88 -8.52 -13.34
CA PRO A 17 0.61 -9.28 -12.10
C PRO A 17 1.34 -10.62 -12.09
N CYS A 18 2.66 -10.57 -12.00
CA CYS A 18 3.45 -11.77 -11.94
C CYS A 18 4.83 -11.47 -11.37
N ASP A 19 5.40 -12.45 -10.66
CA ASP A 19 6.69 -12.27 -9.99
C ASP A 19 7.84 -12.03 -10.94
N LYS A 20 7.72 -12.49 -12.17
CA LYS A 20 8.78 -12.34 -13.15
C LYS A 20 8.67 -11.05 -13.94
N SER A 21 7.62 -10.30 -13.70
CA SER A 21 7.41 -9.04 -14.41
C SER A 21 8.43 -8.01 -13.96
N GLU A 22 8.67 -7.05 -14.82
CA GLU A 22 9.59 -5.97 -14.52
C GLU A 22 9.08 -5.13 -13.35
N MET A 23 9.97 -4.78 -12.44
CA MET A 23 9.65 -3.88 -11.34
C MET A 23 9.76 -2.46 -11.87
N VAL A 24 8.64 -1.73 -11.84
CA VAL A 24 8.61 -0.39 -12.38
C VAL A 24 8.65 0.69 -11.30
N SER A 25 8.40 0.30 -10.06
CA SER A 25 8.46 1.24 -8.94
C SER A 25 8.53 0.41 -7.66
N GLN A 26 8.48 1.10 -6.52
CA GLN A 26 8.45 0.42 -5.24
C GLN A 26 7.70 1.27 -4.24
N LEU A 27 7.06 0.60 -3.28
CA LEU A 27 6.41 1.25 -2.16
C LEU A 27 7.34 1.19 -0.96
N LEU A 28 7.40 2.28 -0.23
CA LEU A 28 8.15 2.34 1.01
C LEU A 28 7.18 2.31 2.18
N PHE A 29 7.68 2.01 3.35
CA PHE A 29 6.86 1.93 4.54
C PHE A 29 6.05 3.23 4.70
N GLY A 30 4.76 3.09 4.89
CA GLY A 30 3.89 4.23 5.10
C GLY A 30 3.23 4.79 3.86
N GLU A 31 3.67 4.37 2.68
CA GLU A 31 3.02 4.86 1.46
C GLU A 31 1.65 4.23 1.30
N HIS A 32 0.67 5.06 0.93
CA HIS A 32 -0.70 4.59 0.76
C HIS A 32 -1.12 4.70 -0.70
N PHE A 33 -2.19 4.01 -1.04
CA PHE A 33 -2.60 3.89 -2.44
C PHE A 33 -4.05 3.47 -2.55
N LYS A 34 -4.60 3.65 -3.75
CA LYS A 34 -5.93 3.15 -4.08
C LYS A 34 -5.79 1.82 -4.76
N VAL A 35 -6.69 0.89 -4.46
CA VAL A 35 -6.69 -0.42 -5.10
C VAL A 35 -7.69 -0.36 -6.23
N LEU A 36 -7.20 -0.46 -7.46
CA LEU A 36 -8.02 -0.31 -8.65
C LEU A 36 -8.67 -1.62 -9.09
N GLU A 37 -7.94 -2.71 -8.92
CA GLU A 37 -8.41 -4.02 -9.34
C GLU A 37 -7.79 -5.07 -8.43
N THR A 38 -8.56 -6.08 -8.02
CA THR A 38 -8.05 -7.16 -7.17
C THR A 38 -8.20 -8.48 -7.92
N ARG A 39 -7.13 -9.25 -7.97
CA ARG A 39 -7.12 -10.59 -8.51
C ARG A 39 -6.73 -11.56 -7.40
N LYS A 40 -6.64 -12.84 -7.73
CA LYS A 40 -6.42 -13.86 -6.72
C LYS A 40 -5.17 -13.61 -5.87
N ARG A 41 -4.07 -13.22 -6.50
CA ARG A 41 -2.80 -12.98 -5.79
C ARG A 41 -2.30 -11.56 -5.92
N TRP A 42 -2.81 -10.80 -6.86
CA TRP A 42 -2.26 -9.50 -7.21
C TRP A 42 -3.32 -8.42 -7.17
N SER A 43 -2.92 -7.22 -6.82
CA SER A 43 -3.80 -6.06 -6.89
C SER A 43 -3.15 -4.98 -7.71
N LYS A 44 -3.94 -4.36 -8.58
CA LYS A 44 -3.48 -3.19 -9.31
C LYS A 44 -3.76 -1.98 -8.46
N ILE A 45 -2.74 -1.16 -8.26
CA ILE A 45 -2.84 -0.03 -7.35
C ILE A 45 -2.42 1.25 -8.05
N ARG A 46 -2.86 2.38 -7.48
CA ARG A 46 -2.38 3.71 -7.87
C ARG A 46 -1.77 4.34 -6.62
N ILE A 47 -0.48 4.60 -6.67
CA ILE A 47 0.25 5.15 -5.53
C ILE A 47 -0.15 6.61 -5.34
N ALA A 48 -0.47 7.00 -4.10
CA ALA A 48 -0.94 8.35 -3.83
C ALA A 48 0.13 9.40 -4.09
N PHE A 49 1.37 9.06 -3.84
CA PHE A 49 2.48 10.03 -3.95
C PHE A 49 2.68 10.54 -5.38
N ASP A 50 2.68 9.66 -6.36
CA ASP A 50 2.99 10.06 -7.74
C ASP A 50 1.97 9.57 -8.76
N ASN A 51 0.86 9.01 -8.32
CA ASN A 51 -0.19 8.47 -9.19
C ASN A 51 0.29 7.36 -10.12
N TYR A 52 1.41 6.73 -9.81
CA TYR A 52 1.92 5.64 -10.61
C TYR A 52 1.07 4.39 -10.40
N GLU A 53 0.79 3.66 -11.46
CA GLU A 53 -0.02 2.45 -11.38
C GLU A 53 0.80 1.21 -11.64
N GLY A 54 0.51 0.14 -10.95
CA GLY A 54 1.18 -1.12 -11.15
C GLY A 54 0.57 -2.18 -10.25
N TRP A 55 1.21 -3.34 -10.21
CA TRP A 55 0.68 -4.51 -9.50
C TRP A 55 1.55 -4.87 -8.30
N ILE A 56 0.91 -5.19 -7.18
CA ILE A 56 1.62 -5.68 -6.00
C ILE A 56 0.95 -6.96 -5.52
N ASP A 57 1.69 -7.76 -4.76
CA ASP A 57 1.18 -9.01 -4.21
C ASP A 57 0.20 -8.68 -3.08
N ASN A 58 -0.93 -9.36 -3.05
CA ASN A 58 -1.97 -9.11 -2.04
C ASN A 58 -1.48 -9.34 -0.62
N LYS A 59 -0.42 -10.11 -0.43
CA LYS A 59 0.12 -10.37 0.90
C LYS A 59 1.06 -9.30 1.38
N GLN A 60 1.36 -8.31 0.55
CA GLN A 60 2.38 -7.32 0.87
C GLN A 60 1.81 -5.95 1.22
N TYR A 61 0.54 -5.88 1.56
CA TYR A 61 -0.02 -4.62 2.02
C TYR A 61 -1.20 -4.89 2.95
N GLU A 62 -1.60 -3.85 3.66
CA GLU A 62 -2.72 -3.90 4.56
C GLU A 62 -3.85 -3.08 3.96
N GLU A 63 -5.06 -3.62 3.95
CA GLU A 63 -6.20 -2.89 3.45
C GLU A 63 -6.70 -1.93 4.53
N ILE A 64 -7.03 -0.70 4.15
CA ILE A 64 -7.56 0.29 5.08
C ILE A 64 -8.86 0.83 4.52
N ASP A 65 -9.68 1.43 5.38
CA ASP A 65 -10.94 1.99 4.93
C ASP A 65 -10.74 3.42 4.45
N GLU A 66 -11.79 3.97 3.86
CA GLU A 66 -11.72 5.30 3.28
C GLU A 66 -11.41 6.38 4.31
N SER A 67 -11.94 6.22 5.50
CA SER A 67 -11.68 7.16 6.58
C SER A 67 -10.20 7.22 6.93
N ASN A 68 -9.59 6.07 7.11
CA ASN A 68 -8.17 6.01 7.42
C ASN A 68 -7.31 6.52 6.27
N TYR A 69 -7.71 6.24 5.04
CA TYR A 69 -6.99 6.73 3.88
C TYR A 69 -6.99 8.26 3.85
N SER A 70 -8.14 8.86 4.10
CA SER A 70 -8.26 10.33 4.11
C SER A 70 -7.43 10.94 5.23
N GLU A 71 -7.41 10.31 6.39
CA GLU A 71 -6.60 10.79 7.49
C GLU A 71 -5.12 10.77 7.15
N ILE A 72 -4.66 9.68 6.55
CA ILE A 72 -3.27 9.54 6.19
C ILE A 72 -2.86 10.59 5.17
N GLU A 73 -3.72 10.91 4.22
CA GLU A 73 -3.41 11.93 3.23
C GLU A 73 -3.22 13.31 3.83
N ASN A 74 -3.80 13.55 4.99
CA ASN A 74 -3.72 14.85 5.62
C ASN A 74 -2.64 14.94 6.70
N LEU A 75 -1.87 13.88 6.90
CA LEU A 75 -0.84 13.86 7.94
C LEU A 75 0.55 14.01 7.34
N ALA A 76 1.47 14.52 8.15
CA ALA A 76 2.88 14.50 7.78
C ALA A 76 3.34 13.04 7.74
N PRO A 77 4.36 12.72 6.93
CA PRO A 77 4.81 11.34 6.81
C PRO A 77 5.15 10.65 8.12
N THR A 78 5.74 11.36 9.07
CA THR A 78 6.08 10.73 10.35
C THR A 78 4.83 10.38 11.15
N LEU A 79 3.80 11.22 11.08
CA LEU A 79 2.56 10.93 11.78
C LEU A 79 1.77 9.82 11.09
N ALA A 80 1.91 9.71 9.77
CA ALA A 80 1.27 8.63 9.04
C ALA A 80 1.84 7.28 9.48
N ALA A 81 3.15 7.20 9.73
CA ALA A 81 3.75 5.97 10.19
C ALA A 81 3.20 5.53 11.54
N GLU A 82 2.97 6.49 12.44
CA GLU A 82 2.39 6.18 13.73
C GLU A 82 0.96 5.68 13.60
N LEU A 83 0.21 6.27 12.68
CA LEU A 83 -1.15 5.84 12.46
C LEU A 83 -1.21 4.42 11.91
N ILE A 84 -0.22 4.02 11.13
CA ILE A 84 -0.15 2.65 10.64
C ILE A 84 -0.05 1.66 11.78
N ASP A 85 0.79 1.93 12.77
CA ASP A 85 0.94 1.05 13.90
C ASP A 85 -0.37 0.81 14.61
N ILE A 86 -1.23 1.81 14.68
CA ILE A 86 -2.53 1.67 15.30
C ILE A 86 -3.48 0.91 14.37
N ALA A 87 -3.51 1.28 13.10
CA ALA A 87 -4.46 0.73 12.16
C ALA A 87 -4.20 -0.73 11.82
N THR A 88 -2.96 -1.15 11.82
CA THR A 88 -2.61 -2.52 11.46
C THR A 88 -2.55 -3.44 12.66
N ASP A 89 -2.98 -2.94 13.85
CA ASP A 89 -3.06 -3.80 14.99
C ASP A 89 -1.72 -4.09 15.57
N GLY A 90 -1.41 -3.36 16.56
CA GLY A 90 -0.10 -3.34 17.12
C GLY A 90 0.48 -4.64 17.51
N GLU A 91 -0.32 -5.65 17.75
CA GLU A 91 0.28 -6.85 18.19
C GLU A 91 1.07 -7.51 17.12
N GLN A 92 0.98 -7.06 15.90
CA GLN A 92 1.84 -7.60 14.94
C GLN A 92 3.22 -7.27 15.15
N HIS A 93 3.51 -6.32 15.93
CA HIS A 93 4.83 -5.97 16.06
C HIS A 93 5.45 -6.81 16.96
N LEU A 94 5.01 -7.28 17.71
CA LEU A 94 5.70 -8.04 18.58
C LEU A 94 6.79 -8.22 18.62
#